data_8fdd7e90383b4aff3d4d9b21e4b73a6c
#
_entry.id   8fdd7e90383b4aff3d4d9b21e4b73a6c
#
_cell.length_a   1.000
_cell.length_b   1.000
_cell.length_c   1.000
_cell.angle_alpha   90.00
_cell.angle_beta   90.00
_cell.angle_gamma   90.00
#
_symmetry.space_group_name_H-M   'P 1'
#
loop_
_entity.id
_entity.type
_entity.pdbx_description
1 polymer ?
#
loop_
_entity_poly.entity_id
_entity_poly.type
_entity_poly.pdbx_seq_one_letter_code
_entity_poly.pdbx_strand_id
1 'polypeptide(L)'
;QLPMTVGKLKGRVSIELTDSSVSRIHARLQESEGRIRVLDLNSRNGTIVNGKKLSPNESAALREGDVIQFGRERFALRFYSRGR
;
A
#
# COMPACT_ATOMS: atom_id res chain seq x y z
N GLN A 1 11.79 -4.54 2.70
CA GLN A 1 11.54 -5.61 3.64
C GLN A 1 10.12 -5.64 4.07
N LEU A 2 9.43 -6.64 3.63
CA LEU A 2 8.05 -6.83 4.02
C LEU A 2 7.95 -7.51 5.38
N PRO A 3 6.92 -7.18 6.14
CA PRO A 3 5.84 -6.26 5.81
C PRO A 3 6.26 -4.81 5.95
N MET A 4 5.62 -3.93 5.17
CA MET A 4 5.90 -2.50 5.25
C MET A 4 4.59 -1.76 5.47
N THR A 5 4.57 -0.87 6.43
CA THR A 5 3.41 -0.05 6.73
C THR A 5 3.51 1.28 6.00
N VAL A 6 2.40 1.69 5.41
CA VAL A 6 2.30 2.93 4.66
C VAL A 6 1.42 3.89 5.44
N GLY A 7 1.85 5.13 5.60
CA GLY A 7 1.03 6.08 6.29
C GLY A 7 1.72 7.41 6.51
N LYS A 8 1.06 8.25 7.29
CA LYS A 8 1.51 9.62 7.53
C LYS A 8 2.21 9.77 8.89
N LEU A 9 2.18 8.74 9.73
CA LEU A 9 2.70 8.82 11.08
C LEU A 9 4.20 8.80 11.08
N LYS A 10 4.80 9.96 11.23
CA LYS A 10 6.23 10.15 11.09
C LYS A 10 6.99 9.29 12.09
N GLY A 11 8.00 8.58 11.60
CA GLY A 11 8.86 7.76 12.43
C GLY A 11 8.24 6.45 12.87
N ARG A 12 7.02 6.14 12.45
CA ARG A 12 6.32 4.93 12.88
C ARG A 12 5.87 4.06 11.73
N VAL A 13 6.10 4.50 10.50
CA VAL A 13 5.72 3.71 9.33
C VAL A 13 6.94 3.49 8.47
N SER A 14 6.88 2.46 7.63
CA SER A 14 7.99 2.14 6.73
C SER A 14 8.03 3.08 5.53
N ILE A 15 6.86 3.41 5.00
CA ILE A 15 6.73 4.31 3.86
C ILE A 15 5.90 5.50 4.34
N GLU A 16 6.55 6.64 4.43
CA GLU A 16 5.91 7.83 4.95
C GLU A 16 5.40 8.68 3.80
N LEU A 17 4.09 8.95 3.80
CA LEU A 17 3.46 9.83 2.83
C LEU A 17 2.87 11.00 3.58
N THR A 18 3.02 12.21 3.03
CA THR A 18 2.70 13.41 3.79
C THR A 18 1.38 14.06 3.38
N ASP A 19 0.75 13.60 2.31
CA ASP A 19 -0.50 14.23 1.87
C ASP A 19 -1.58 14.06 2.93
N SER A 20 -2.40 15.09 3.09
CA SER A 20 -3.41 15.10 4.13
C SER A 20 -4.49 14.04 3.93
N SER A 21 -4.62 13.51 2.71
CA SER A 21 -5.60 12.46 2.43
C SER A 21 -5.16 11.10 2.96
N VAL A 22 -3.89 10.95 3.35
CA VAL A 22 -3.34 9.67 3.82
C VAL A 22 -3.57 9.56 5.31
N SER A 23 -4.04 8.40 5.76
CA SER A 23 -4.22 8.14 7.20
C SER A 23 -2.87 7.93 7.85
N ARG A 24 -2.81 8.15 9.17
CA ARG A 24 -1.56 7.96 9.90
C ARG A 24 -1.04 6.54 9.72
N ILE A 25 -1.89 5.55 9.89
CA ILE A 25 -1.60 4.16 9.54
C ILE A 25 -2.62 3.81 8.46
N HIS A 26 -2.17 3.70 7.23
CA HIS A 26 -3.08 3.65 6.09
C HIS A 26 -3.22 2.24 5.51
N ALA A 27 -2.10 1.58 5.26
CA ALA A 27 -2.11 0.30 4.58
C ALA A 27 -0.84 -0.46 4.93
N ARG A 28 -0.83 -1.74 4.58
CA ARG A 28 0.34 -2.57 4.78
C ARG A 28 0.60 -3.38 3.53
N LEU A 29 1.86 -3.36 3.11
CA LEU A 29 2.33 -4.27 2.07
C LEU A 29 2.89 -5.49 2.74
N GLN A 30 2.47 -6.67 2.30
CA GLN A 30 2.89 -7.91 2.94
C GLN A 30 2.99 -9.01 1.92
N GLU A 31 3.68 -10.06 2.26
CA GLU A 31 3.82 -11.22 1.41
C GLU A 31 3.01 -12.36 1.98
N SER A 32 2.25 -13.02 1.12
CA SER A 32 1.43 -14.15 1.53
C SER A 32 1.39 -15.13 0.37
N GLU A 33 1.80 -16.36 0.63
CA GLU A 33 1.75 -17.44 -0.36
C GLU A 33 2.51 -17.05 -1.64
N GLY A 34 3.67 -16.43 -1.45
CA GLY A 34 4.51 -16.05 -2.58
C GLY A 34 4.05 -14.84 -3.36
N ARG A 35 3.02 -14.14 -2.90
CA ARG A 35 2.48 -12.97 -3.56
C ARG A 35 2.59 -11.75 -2.67
N ILE A 36 2.87 -10.62 -3.27
CA ILE A 36 2.81 -9.34 -2.57
C ILE A 36 1.35 -8.91 -2.54
N ARG A 37 0.88 -8.48 -1.38
CA ARG A 37 -0.49 -8.01 -1.21
C ARG A 37 -0.48 -6.67 -0.51
N VAL A 38 -1.49 -5.85 -0.80
CA VAL A 38 -1.73 -4.63 -0.04
C VAL A 38 -3.01 -4.82 0.76
N LEU A 39 -2.94 -4.43 2.04
CA LEU A 39 -4.06 -4.54 2.97
C LEU A 39 -4.43 -3.14 3.42
N ASP A 40 -5.70 -2.75 3.24
CA ASP A 40 -6.17 -1.47 3.76
C ASP A 40 -6.37 -1.61 5.27
N LEU A 41 -5.80 -0.71 6.05
CA LEU A 41 -5.89 -0.75 7.50
C LEU A 41 -6.97 0.21 8.00
N ASN A 42 -8.15 0.07 7.43
CA ASN A 42 -9.30 0.90 7.80
C ASN A 42 -9.00 2.38 7.61
N SER A 43 -8.38 2.71 6.49
CA SER A 43 -8.00 4.08 6.21
C SER A 43 -9.22 4.95 5.97
N ARG A 44 -9.06 6.25 6.22
CA ARG A 44 -10.18 7.17 6.09
C ARG A 44 -10.61 7.36 4.63
N ASN A 45 -9.65 7.49 3.74
CA ASN A 45 -9.96 7.80 2.34
C ASN A 45 -9.75 6.62 1.40
N GLY A 46 -9.32 5.49 1.93
CA GLY A 46 -9.28 4.25 1.15
C GLY A 46 -7.96 3.98 0.49
N THR A 47 -7.78 2.72 0.13
CA THR A 47 -6.68 2.22 -0.67
C THR A 47 -7.29 1.69 -1.96
N ILE A 48 -6.77 2.14 -3.09
CA ILE A 48 -7.35 1.85 -4.39
C ILE A 48 -6.32 1.14 -5.24
N VAL A 49 -6.68 0.00 -5.82
CA VAL A 49 -5.78 -0.76 -6.68
C VAL A 49 -6.41 -0.82 -8.07
N ASN A 50 -5.71 -0.22 -9.05
CA ASN A 50 -6.16 -0.16 -10.44
C ASN A 50 -7.59 0.36 -10.53
N GLY A 51 -7.88 1.43 -9.76
CA GLY A 51 -9.17 2.07 -9.79
C GLY A 51 -10.23 1.43 -8.93
N LYS A 52 -9.93 0.31 -8.27
CA LYS A 52 -10.91 -0.37 -7.41
C LYS A 52 -10.56 -0.14 -5.95
N LYS A 53 -11.50 0.43 -5.21
CA LYS A 53 -11.30 0.73 -3.81
C LYS A 53 -11.49 -0.53 -2.97
N LEU A 54 -10.51 -0.79 -2.11
CA LEU A 54 -10.60 -1.90 -1.17
C LEU A 54 -11.55 -1.55 -0.04
N SER A 55 -12.27 -2.55 0.45
CA SER A 55 -13.04 -2.38 1.68
C SER A 55 -12.08 -2.31 2.85
N PRO A 56 -12.50 -1.73 3.98
CA PRO A 56 -11.65 -1.71 5.17
C PRO A 56 -11.21 -3.13 5.53
N ASN A 57 -9.90 -3.29 5.74
CA ASN A 57 -9.28 -4.55 6.09
C ASN A 57 -9.31 -5.61 4.99
N GLU A 58 -9.63 -5.18 3.78
CA GLU A 58 -9.54 -6.05 2.61
C GLU A 58 -8.14 -5.97 2.02
N SER A 59 -7.66 -7.08 1.47
CA SER A 59 -6.37 -7.10 0.80
C SER A 59 -6.53 -7.50 -0.65
N ALA A 60 -5.54 -7.12 -1.46
CA ALA A 60 -5.51 -7.47 -2.87
C ALA A 60 -4.09 -7.88 -3.25
N ALA A 61 -3.99 -8.90 -4.10
CA ALA A 61 -2.71 -9.32 -4.64
C ALA A 61 -2.24 -8.29 -5.67
N LEU A 62 -0.94 -8.06 -5.73
CA LEU A 62 -0.36 -7.05 -6.59
C LEU A 62 0.50 -7.69 -7.66
N ARG A 63 0.57 -7.03 -8.81
CA ARG A 63 1.39 -7.43 -9.93
C ARG A 63 2.22 -6.24 -10.38
N GLU A 64 3.27 -6.55 -11.12
CA GLU A 64 4.07 -5.52 -11.78
C GLU A 64 3.16 -4.63 -12.61
N GLY A 65 3.33 -3.32 -12.44
CA GLY A 65 2.57 -2.34 -13.20
C GLY A 65 1.26 -1.91 -12.57
N ASP A 66 0.83 -2.58 -11.50
CA ASP A 66 -0.39 -2.15 -10.83
C ASP A 66 -0.24 -0.73 -10.30
N VAL A 67 -1.34 0.01 -10.31
CA VAL A 67 -1.38 1.35 -9.76
C VAL A 67 -2.08 1.30 -8.42
N ILE A 68 -1.40 1.75 -7.38
CA ILE A 68 -1.94 1.78 -6.02
C ILE A 68 -2.09 3.22 -5.60
N GLN A 69 -3.23 3.53 -4.99
CA GLN A 69 -3.51 4.87 -4.53
C GLN A 69 -3.86 4.83 -3.05
N PHE A 70 -3.16 5.66 -2.28
CA PHE A 70 -3.41 5.81 -0.85
C PHE A 70 -3.95 7.21 -0.66
N GLY A 71 -5.24 7.33 -0.35
CA GLY A 71 -5.85 8.65 -0.39
C GLY A 71 -5.75 9.22 -1.79
N ARG A 72 -5.06 10.36 -1.95
CA ARG A 72 -4.81 10.95 -3.27
C ARG A 72 -3.46 10.62 -3.84
N GLU A 73 -2.59 9.96 -3.07
CA GLU A 73 -1.24 9.63 -3.52
C GLU A 73 -1.27 8.37 -4.36
N ARG A 74 -0.74 8.45 -5.56
CA ARG A 74 -0.83 7.35 -6.52
C ARG A 74 0.55 6.91 -6.95
N PHE A 75 0.78 5.60 -6.99
CA PHE A 75 2.07 5.03 -7.32
C PHE A 75 1.90 3.85 -8.26
N ALA A 76 2.85 3.70 -9.17
CA ALA A 76 2.92 2.51 -10.01
C ALA A 76 3.89 1.54 -9.36
N LEU A 77 3.48 0.29 -9.27
CA LEU A 77 4.26 -0.74 -8.60
C LEU A 77 5.29 -1.31 -9.55
N ARG A 78 6.52 -1.43 -9.06
CA ARG A 78 7.58 -2.07 -9.80
C ARG A 78 8.29 -3.06 -8.91
N PHE A 79 8.55 -4.24 -9.44
CA PHE A 79 9.35 -5.24 -8.75
C PHE A 79 10.75 -5.24 -9.34
N TYR A 80 11.75 -5.21 -8.47
CA TYR A 80 13.12 -5.32 -8.91
C TYR A 80 13.69 -6.61 -8.41
N SER A 81 14.32 -7.35 -9.32
CA SER A 81 14.95 -8.60 -9.00
C SER A 81 16.43 -8.35 -8.79
N ARG A 82 16.95 -8.75 -7.65
CA ARG A 82 18.37 -8.63 -7.41
C ARG A 82 19.09 -9.90 -7.82
N GLY A 83 20.26 -9.71 -8.32
CA GLY A 83 21.09 -10.83 -8.59
C GLY A 83 20.70 -11.61 -9.81
N ARG A 84 20.15 -11.15 -10.54
CA ARG A 84 19.97 -11.92 -11.57
C ARG A 84 19.68 -11.66 -12.43
#